data_150edfb7f5e6488444d562a669bfd742
#
_entry.id   150edfb7f5e6488444d562a669bfd742
#
_cell.length_a   1.000
_cell.length_b   1.000
_cell.length_c   1.000
_cell.angle_alpha   90.00
_cell.angle_beta   90.00
_cell.angle_gamma   90.00
#
_symmetry.space_group_name_H-M   'P 1'
#
loop_
_entity.id
_entity.type
_entity.pdbx_description
1 polymer ?
#
loop_
_entity_poly.entity_id
_entity_poly.type
_entity_poly.pdbx_seq_one_letter_code
_entity_poly.pdbx_strand_id
1 'polypeptide(L)'
;MKNALFSTLILLGFIGGYSCKSPGNGTVTPAPPVVTVDTVGKFRNPILPVGPDPWVAQKDGFYYVMHTTGNNLRIYKTRTMSRLDLARPVTVWTPPATGPNSRNIWAPELFNVNGKWYIYYAADDGVDRNHRMFVLENEAADPTTGTWTDRGQLALPDNKWAIDGTLLSLNNQLYFAWSGWDNDLGGAQYLYISRLTNPYTVATGPRVRISSPDFSWEKQGFGVNEGPEFLVNGNKVFLIYSASFCGTDLYNLGQLTATSTANLLDPISWTKSANPVFGPNAGNGTYGVGHNGFFTSATSNENWIVYHANAAAGQGCGDFRSIRMQPFTYRTDGTPDFGTPLPLTTVLKRPSGE
;
A
#
# COMPACT_ATOMS: atom_id res chain seq x y z
N MET A 1 62.38 37.44 -17.84
CA MET A 1 62.07 38.05 -16.54
C MET A 1 60.56 38.21 -16.41
N LYS A 2 60.02 37.71 -15.37
CA LYS A 2 58.62 37.65 -14.89
C LYS A 2 57.92 36.30 -15.13
N ASN A 3 58.01 35.48 -14.08
CA ASN A 3 57.27 34.24 -13.85
C ASN A 3 55.80 34.59 -13.61
N ALA A 4 54.90 33.87 -14.27
CA ALA A 4 53.48 33.84 -13.93
C ALA A 4 53.17 32.39 -13.42
N LEU A 5 52.87 32.27 -12.12
CA LEU A 5 52.35 31.05 -11.49
C LEU A 5 50.88 30.88 -11.92
N PHE A 6 50.55 29.77 -12.53
CA PHE A 6 49.18 29.30 -12.67
C PHE A 6 48.80 28.45 -11.44
N SER A 7 47.92 28.98 -10.60
CA SER A 7 47.26 28.21 -9.52
C SER A 7 46.14 27.41 -10.11
N THR A 8 46.28 26.09 -10.11
CA THR A 8 45.19 25.16 -10.47
C THR A 8 44.27 24.96 -9.26
N LEU A 9 43.06 25.50 -9.36
CA LEU A 9 42.00 25.29 -8.37
C LEU A 9 41.37 23.94 -8.62
N ILE A 10 41.66 22.97 -7.75
CA ILE A 10 40.98 21.67 -7.75
C ILE A 10 39.64 21.82 -7.01
N LEU A 11 38.54 21.78 -7.76
CA LEU A 11 37.19 21.73 -7.22
C LEU A 11 36.92 20.30 -6.78
N LEU A 12 37.03 20.02 -5.48
CA LEU A 12 36.52 18.77 -4.89
C LEU A 12 35.01 18.85 -4.80
N GLY A 13 34.32 18.17 -5.71
CA GLY A 13 32.89 17.93 -5.62
C GLY A 13 32.60 16.97 -4.48
N PHE A 14 31.97 17.47 -3.41
CA PHE A 14 31.36 16.64 -2.37
C PHE A 14 30.13 15.96 -2.95
N ILE A 15 30.25 14.67 -3.27
CA ILE A 15 29.09 13.80 -3.48
C ILE A 15 28.61 13.40 -2.08
N GLY A 16 27.66 14.15 -1.56
CA GLY A 16 26.97 13.81 -0.32
C GLY A 16 26.06 12.61 -0.55
N GLY A 17 26.55 11.41 -0.26
CA GLY A 17 25.70 10.25 -0.11
C GLY A 17 24.79 10.44 1.09
N TYR A 18 23.49 10.57 0.87
CA TYR A 18 22.50 10.47 1.94
C TYR A 18 22.40 9.00 2.38
N SER A 19 23.28 8.64 3.31
CA SER A 19 23.12 7.41 4.10
C SER A 19 22.06 7.71 5.15
N CYS A 20 20.94 7.00 5.13
CA CYS A 20 20.00 6.95 6.23
C CYS A 20 20.70 6.33 7.45
N LYS A 21 21.34 7.15 8.27
CA LYS A 21 21.77 6.73 9.61
C LYS A 21 20.51 6.56 10.46
N SER A 22 20.32 5.35 10.98
CA SER A 22 19.40 5.11 12.08
C SER A 22 19.65 6.13 13.19
N PRO A 23 18.63 6.80 13.73
CA PRO A 23 18.79 7.69 14.88
C PRO A 23 19.26 6.85 16.06
N GLY A 24 20.33 7.32 16.71
CA GLY A 24 20.83 6.75 17.96
C GLY A 24 19.75 6.69 19.05
N ASN A 25 19.94 5.81 20.02
CA ASN A 25 19.18 5.57 21.23
C ASN A 25 18.54 6.84 21.84
N GLY A 26 17.44 7.30 21.28
CA GLY A 26 16.50 8.15 21.97
C GLY A 26 15.61 7.23 22.81
N THR A 27 15.44 7.53 24.08
CA THR A 27 14.46 6.88 24.96
C THR A 27 13.10 6.93 24.29
N VAL A 28 12.68 5.79 23.71
CA VAL A 28 11.34 5.62 23.13
C VAL A 28 10.37 5.73 24.31
N THR A 29 9.67 6.84 24.40
CA THR A 29 8.50 6.94 25.28
C THR A 29 7.51 5.90 24.80
N PRO A 30 7.12 4.90 25.62
CA PRO A 30 6.14 3.90 25.19
C PRO A 30 4.87 4.62 24.73
N ALA A 31 4.32 4.18 23.60
CA ALA A 31 3.00 4.63 23.19
C ALA A 31 2.02 4.45 24.37
N PRO A 32 1.12 5.41 24.63
CA PRO A 32 0.17 5.28 25.72
C PRO A 32 -0.59 3.96 25.53
N PRO A 33 -0.87 3.22 26.62
CA PRO A 33 -1.57 1.94 26.53
C PRO A 33 -2.90 2.16 25.82
N VAL A 34 -3.13 1.35 24.77
CA VAL A 34 -4.41 1.34 24.05
C VAL A 34 -5.46 0.91 25.07
N VAL A 35 -6.26 1.86 25.56
CA VAL A 35 -7.40 1.57 26.44
C VAL A 35 -8.46 0.90 25.56
N THR A 36 -8.44 -0.41 25.49
CA THR A 36 -9.51 -1.20 24.88
C THR A 36 -10.76 -1.05 25.73
N VAL A 37 -11.62 -0.12 25.37
CA VAL A 37 -12.97 -0.05 25.94
C VAL A 37 -13.75 -1.16 25.25
N ASP A 38 -13.80 -2.33 25.88
CA ASP A 38 -14.66 -3.42 25.46
C ASP A 38 -16.13 -3.09 25.79
N THR A 39 -16.70 -2.21 25.00
CA THR A 39 -18.15 -2.00 24.98
C THR A 39 -18.71 -3.03 24.01
N VAL A 40 -19.59 -3.91 24.47
CA VAL A 40 -20.23 -4.94 23.65
C VAL A 40 -20.65 -4.34 22.29
N GLY A 41 -20.12 -4.92 21.19
CA GLY A 41 -20.42 -4.47 19.83
C GLY A 41 -19.78 -3.15 19.39
N LYS A 42 -18.77 -2.65 20.11
CA LYS A 42 -18.07 -1.38 19.78
C LYS A 42 -16.55 -1.57 19.81
N PHE A 43 -15.82 -0.66 19.15
CA PHE A 43 -14.35 -0.63 19.16
C PHE A 43 -13.84 0.81 18.99
N ARG A 44 -12.54 0.97 19.08
CA ARG A 44 -11.80 2.19 18.74
C ARG A 44 -10.59 1.85 17.88
N ASN A 45 -10.21 2.75 16.99
CA ASN A 45 -8.91 2.70 16.33
C ASN A 45 -7.77 3.05 17.34
N PRO A 46 -6.52 2.58 17.07
CA PRO A 46 -6.15 1.69 16.00
C PRO A 46 -6.56 0.24 16.27
N ILE A 47 -6.84 -0.54 15.23
CA ILE A 47 -7.09 -1.98 15.35
C ILE A 47 -5.79 -2.78 15.43
N LEU A 48 -4.66 -2.16 15.02
CA LEU A 48 -3.32 -2.65 15.26
C LEU A 48 -2.38 -1.44 15.45
N PRO A 49 -1.56 -1.39 16.51
CA PRO A 49 -0.76 -0.21 16.84
C PRO A 49 0.39 0.05 15.86
N VAL A 50 0.90 -0.99 15.20
CA VAL A 50 1.92 -0.91 14.14
C VAL A 50 1.46 -1.77 12.98
N GLY A 51 1.38 -1.20 11.81
CA GLY A 51 1.00 -1.91 10.60
C GLY A 51 0.99 -0.98 9.37
N PRO A 52 2.18 -0.62 8.88
CA PRO A 52 2.27 0.13 7.63
C PRO A 52 1.75 -0.70 6.46
N ASP A 53 1.16 -0.03 5.48
CA ASP A 53 0.74 -0.59 4.21
C ASP A 53 -0.21 -1.79 4.38
N PRO A 54 -1.38 -1.59 5.05
CA PRO A 54 -2.29 -2.68 5.38
C PRO A 54 -3.09 -3.17 4.17
N TRP A 55 -3.17 -4.47 4.00
CA TRP A 55 -4.02 -5.16 3.06
C TRP A 55 -5.01 -6.08 3.76
N VAL A 56 -6.19 -6.31 3.18
CA VAL A 56 -7.18 -7.26 3.69
C VAL A 56 -7.83 -8.07 2.56
N ALA A 57 -7.76 -9.38 2.67
CA ALA A 57 -8.52 -10.31 1.84
C ALA A 57 -9.62 -10.98 2.66
N GLN A 58 -10.71 -11.39 2.00
CA GLN A 58 -11.84 -12.07 2.63
C GLN A 58 -12.12 -13.40 1.96
N LYS A 59 -12.32 -14.45 2.76
CA LYS A 59 -12.78 -15.75 2.27
C LYS A 59 -13.38 -16.59 3.40
N ASP A 60 -14.50 -17.25 3.13
CA ASP A 60 -15.15 -18.23 4.04
C ASP A 60 -15.43 -17.65 5.44
N GLY A 61 -15.83 -16.36 5.50
CA GLY A 61 -16.14 -15.65 6.75
C GLY A 61 -14.91 -15.32 7.59
N PHE A 62 -13.69 -15.38 7.01
CA PHE A 62 -12.46 -14.89 7.60
C PHE A 62 -11.93 -13.67 6.85
N TYR A 63 -11.28 -12.82 7.60
CA TYR A 63 -10.41 -11.76 7.13
C TYR A 63 -8.96 -12.22 7.27
N TYR A 64 -8.17 -11.96 6.24
CA TYR A 64 -6.74 -12.24 6.19
C TYR A 64 -6.04 -10.90 5.98
N VAL A 65 -5.33 -10.43 7.00
CA VAL A 65 -4.69 -9.12 7.00
C VAL A 65 -3.19 -9.28 6.86
N MET A 66 -2.60 -8.48 6.00
CA MET A 66 -1.15 -8.35 5.83
C MET A 66 -0.75 -6.89 5.99
N HIS A 67 0.50 -6.64 6.26
CA HIS A 67 1.12 -5.33 6.26
C HIS A 67 2.64 -5.44 6.08
N THR A 68 3.31 -4.37 5.75
CA THR A 68 4.78 -4.33 5.65
C THR A 68 5.43 -4.68 6.99
N THR A 69 6.35 -5.63 6.96
CA THR A 69 7.21 -5.98 8.11
C THR A 69 8.69 -5.73 7.84
N GLY A 70 9.05 -5.49 6.58
CA GLY A 70 10.41 -5.26 6.11
C GLY A 70 11.28 -6.51 5.95
N ASN A 71 10.93 -7.63 6.59
CA ASN A 71 11.82 -8.79 6.68
C ASN A 71 11.15 -10.16 6.56
N ASN A 72 9.83 -10.23 6.45
CA ASN A 72 9.07 -11.47 6.23
C ASN A 72 7.66 -11.15 5.76
N LEU A 73 6.89 -12.21 5.43
CA LEU A 73 5.46 -12.09 5.12
C LEU A 73 4.66 -12.81 6.21
N ARG A 74 3.69 -12.09 6.78
CA ARG A 74 2.81 -12.58 7.85
C ARG A 74 1.36 -12.37 7.50
N ILE A 75 0.53 -13.33 7.87
CA ILE A 75 -0.92 -13.25 7.70
C ILE A 75 -1.57 -13.29 9.10
N TYR A 76 -2.39 -12.28 9.39
CA TYR A 76 -3.32 -12.31 10.52
C TYR A 76 -4.64 -12.87 10.02
N LYS A 77 -5.09 -14.00 10.57
CA LYS A 77 -6.40 -14.59 10.27
C LYS A 77 -7.36 -14.29 11.41
N THR A 78 -8.48 -13.66 11.11
CA THR A 78 -9.49 -13.32 12.11
C THR A 78 -10.91 -13.38 11.54
N ARG A 79 -11.91 -13.51 12.39
CA ARG A 79 -13.32 -13.24 12.06
C ARG A 79 -13.78 -11.88 12.55
N THR A 80 -12.92 -11.16 13.27
CA THR A 80 -13.25 -9.91 13.96
C THR A 80 -12.18 -8.87 13.65
N MET A 81 -12.38 -8.07 12.60
CA MET A 81 -11.46 -6.99 12.19
C MET A 81 -11.28 -5.96 13.30
N SER A 82 -12.35 -5.64 14.01
CA SER A 82 -12.35 -4.69 15.13
C SER A 82 -11.46 -5.14 16.31
N ARG A 83 -11.00 -6.39 16.31
CA ARG A 83 -10.11 -6.97 17.32
C ARG A 83 -8.90 -7.67 16.67
N LEU A 84 -8.38 -7.06 15.61
CA LEU A 84 -7.17 -7.56 14.94
C LEU A 84 -5.98 -7.66 15.91
N ASP A 85 -5.96 -6.84 16.94
CA ASP A 85 -4.98 -6.86 18.03
C ASP A 85 -4.91 -8.22 18.77
N LEU A 86 -5.97 -9.01 18.75
CA LEU A 86 -6.01 -10.35 19.35
C LEU A 86 -5.59 -11.47 18.38
N ALA A 87 -5.54 -11.21 17.10
CA ALA A 87 -5.12 -12.19 16.12
C ALA A 87 -3.61 -12.42 16.20
N ARG A 88 -3.19 -13.68 16.22
CA ARG A 88 -1.76 -14.02 16.15
C ARG A 88 -1.35 -14.19 14.70
N PRO A 89 -0.37 -13.43 14.23
CA PRO A 89 0.11 -13.57 12.86
C PRO A 89 0.87 -14.88 12.66
N VAL A 90 0.68 -15.49 11.51
CA VAL A 90 1.46 -16.63 11.05
C VAL A 90 2.48 -16.11 10.02
N THR A 91 3.77 -16.35 10.28
CA THR A 91 4.82 -16.11 9.26
C THR A 91 4.70 -17.20 8.21
N VAL A 92 4.34 -16.80 6.99
CA VAL A 92 4.11 -17.70 5.87
C VAL A 92 5.28 -17.79 4.92
N TRP A 93 6.17 -16.81 4.95
CA TRP A 93 7.38 -16.79 4.14
C TRP A 93 8.47 -15.91 4.78
N THR A 94 9.73 -16.35 4.61
CA THR A 94 10.92 -15.62 5.03
C THR A 94 11.84 -15.50 3.82
N PRO A 95 12.38 -14.31 3.53
CA PRO A 95 13.24 -14.10 2.39
C PRO A 95 14.51 -14.94 2.46
N PRO A 96 15.10 -15.30 1.31
CA PRO A 96 16.40 -15.94 1.28
C PRO A 96 17.49 -15.00 1.83
N ALA A 97 18.62 -15.56 2.26
CA ALA A 97 19.73 -14.79 2.82
C ALA A 97 20.32 -13.78 1.82
N THR A 98 20.28 -14.10 0.55
CA THR A 98 20.78 -13.29 -0.58
C THR A 98 19.86 -13.47 -1.79
N GLY A 99 19.94 -12.55 -2.75
CA GLY A 99 19.17 -12.60 -3.98
C GLY A 99 18.28 -11.39 -4.15
N PRO A 100 17.55 -11.29 -5.27
CA PRO A 100 16.82 -10.09 -5.64
C PRO A 100 15.61 -9.79 -4.77
N ASN A 101 15.15 -10.73 -3.93
CA ASN A 101 14.03 -10.58 -3.00
C ASN A 101 14.45 -10.86 -1.54
N SER A 102 15.71 -10.57 -1.20
CA SER A 102 16.26 -10.92 0.11
C SER A 102 16.12 -9.81 1.16
N ARG A 103 15.74 -8.60 0.76
CA ARG A 103 15.65 -7.42 1.65
C ARG A 103 14.44 -6.57 1.32
N ASN A 104 14.12 -5.68 2.26
CA ASN A 104 13.13 -4.62 2.09
C ASN A 104 11.81 -5.16 1.55
N ILE A 105 11.20 -6.09 2.31
CA ILE A 105 9.94 -6.74 1.96
C ILE A 105 8.79 -5.79 2.29
N TRP A 106 8.17 -5.20 1.25
CA TRP A 106 7.17 -4.14 1.41
C TRP A 106 5.83 -4.49 0.78
N ALA A 107 4.78 -3.85 1.31
CA ALA A 107 3.42 -3.79 0.80
C ALA A 107 2.91 -5.13 0.24
N PRO A 108 2.83 -6.19 1.08
CA PRO A 108 2.30 -7.47 0.63
C PRO A 108 0.79 -7.44 0.48
N GLU A 109 0.29 -7.91 -0.65
CA GLU A 109 -1.13 -8.08 -0.94
C GLU A 109 -1.49 -9.54 -1.22
N LEU A 110 -2.61 -10.00 -0.68
CA LEU A 110 -3.07 -11.38 -0.72
C LEU A 110 -4.35 -11.52 -1.55
N PHE A 111 -4.31 -12.34 -2.59
CA PHE A 111 -5.45 -12.57 -3.47
C PHE A 111 -5.79 -14.06 -3.57
N ASN A 112 -7.08 -14.38 -3.63
CA ASN A 112 -7.55 -15.72 -4.01
C ASN A 112 -8.03 -15.69 -5.46
N VAL A 113 -7.34 -16.40 -6.33
CA VAL A 113 -7.68 -16.50 -7.76
C VAL A 113 -7.86 -17.95 -8.12
N ASN A 114 -9.05 -18.33 -8.60
CA ASN A 114 -9.39 -19.70 -9.00
C ASN A 114 -9.06 -20.76 -7.92
N GLY A 115 -9.29 -20.41 -6.66
CA GLY A 115 -9.11 -21.32 -5.53
C GLY A 115 -7.69 -21.40 -4.98
N LYS A 116 -6.72 -20.75 -5.59
CA LYS A 116 -5.34 -20.63 -5.11
C LYS A 116 -5.09 -19.25 -4.54
N TRP A 117 -4.14 -19.15 -3.61
CA TRP A 117 -3.73 -17.90 -3.02
C TRP A 117 -2.43 -17.38 -3.64
N TYR A 118 -2.35 -16.08 -3.81
CA TYR A 118 -1.18 -15.39 -4.32
C TYR A 118 -0.85 -14.22 -3.41
N ILE A 119 0.43 -14.06 -3.05
CA ILE A 119 0.94 -12.85 -2.40
C ILE A 119 1.82 -12.13 -3.41
N TYR A 120 1.48 -10.87 -3.68
CA TYR A 120 2.37 -9.95 -4.38
C TYR A 120 3.06 -9.08 -3.34
N TYR A 121 4.35 -8.85 -3.51
CA TYR A 121 5.13 -8.02 -2.60
C TYR A 121 6.30 -7.37 -3.36
N ALA A 122 6.73 -6.19 -2.89
CA ALA A 122 7.95 -5.57 -3.38
C ALA A 122 9.14 -6.02 -2.55
N ALA A 123 10.29 -6.21 -3.19
CA ALA A 123 11.54 -6.54 -2.53
C ALA A 123 12.75 -6.13 -3.36
N ASP A 124 13.93 -6.11 -2.72
CA ASP A 124 15.21 -5.87 -3.35
C ASP A 124 16.32 -6.76 -2.78
N ASP A 125 17.57 -6.50 -3.19
CA ASP A 125 18.79 -7.17 -2.73
C ASP A 125 19.56 -6.37 -1.64
N GLY A 126 18.94 -5.32 -1.09
CA GLY A 126 19.51 -4.34 -0.18
C GLY A 126 19.86 -3.02 -0.87
N VAL A 127 19.53 -2.88 -2.16
CA VAL A 127 19.75 -1.67 -2.95
C VAL A 127 18.40 -1.19 -3.48
N ASP A 128 17.88 -0.10 -2.95
CA ASP A 128 16.52 0.41 -3.23
C ASP A 128 16.16 0.47 -4.73
N ARG A 129 17.06 0.94 -5.60
CA ARG A 129 16.81 0.99 -7.06
C ARG A 129 16.53 -0.38 -7.70
N ASN A 130 16.82 -1.48 -6.99
CA ASN A 130 16.61 -2.85 -7.47
C ASN A 130 15.24 -3.41 -7.04
N HIS A 131 14.39 -2.61 -6.39
CA HIS A 131 13.03 -3.05 -6.06
C HIS A 131 12.27 -3.54 -7.28
N ARG A 132 11.66 -4.72 -7.13
CA ARG A 132 10.79 -5.35 -8.13
C ARG A 132 9.61 -6.01 -7.41
N MET A 133 8.57 -6.30 -8.16
CA MET A 133 7.45 -7.10 -7.68
C MET A 133 7.76 -8.59 -7.79
N PHE A 134 7.39 -9.33 -6.74
CA PHE A 134 7.54 -10.78 -6.64
C PHE A 134 6.19 -11.43 -6.33
N VAL A 135 6.07 -12.72 -6.63
CA VAL A 135 4.82 -13.46 -6.43
C VAL A 135 5.09 -14.79 -5.72
N LEU A 136 4.31 -15.06 -4.69
CA LEU A 136 4.21 -16.38 -4.07
C LEU A 136 2.85 -17.00 -4.39
N GLU A 137 2.79 -18.32 -4.51
CA GLU A 137 1.56 -19.09 -4.72
C GLU A 137 1.38 -20.14 -3.62
N ASN A 138 0.13 -20.34 -3.15
CA ASN A 138 -0.25 -21.39 -2.22
C ASN A 138 -1.56 -22.04 -2.67
N GLU A 139 -1.59 -23.37 -2.71
CA GLU A 139 -2.77 -24.16 -3.14
C GLU A 139 -3.67 -24.59 -1.96
N ALA A 140 -3.26 -24.31 -0.72
CA ALA A 140 -4.07 -24.65 0.45
C ALA A 140 -5.37 -23.82 0.48
N ALA A 141 -6.43 -24.38 1.01
CA ALA A 141 -7.70 -23.65 1.20
C ALA A 141 -7.54 -22.46 2.15
N ASP A 142 -6.68 -22.60 3.16
CA ASP A 142 -6.33 -21.59 4.15
C ASP A 142 -4.90 -21.09 3.88
N PRO A 143 -4.70 -19.79 3.58
CA PRO A 143 -3.38 -19.25 3.25
C PRO A 143 -2.40 -19.23 4.43
N THR A 144 -2.87 -19.44 5.65
CA THR A 144 -2.01 -19.56 6.84
C THR A 144 -1.41 -20.95 7.00
N THR A 145 -1.76 -21.88 6.12
CA THR A 145 -1.29 -23.28 6.10
C THR A 145 -0.69 -23.64 4.75
N GLY A 146 -0.16 -24.87 4.65
CA GLY A 146 0.44 -25.36 3.41
C GLY A 146 1.79 -24.71 3.09
N THR A 147 2.21 -24.85 1.86
CA THR A 147 3.52 -24.36 1.38
C THR A 147 3.32 -23.22 0.38
N TRP A 148 4.02 -22.14 0.60
CA TRP A 148 4.13 -21.03 -0.35
C TRP A 148 5.27 -21.30 -1.32
N THR A 149 4.94 -21.37 -2.60
CA THR A 149 5.91 -21.55 -3.69
C THR A 149 6.32 -20.19 -4.23
N ASP A 150 7.60 -19.90 -4.23
CA ASP A 150 8.15 -18.68 -4.87
C ASP A 150 8.05 -18.82 -6.38
N ARG A 151 7.25 -17.96 -7.02
CA ARG A 151 7.10 -17.86 -8.47
C ARG A 151 8.10 -16.87 -9.08
N GLY A 152 8.95 -16.29 -8.24
CA GLY A 152 9.99 -15.36 -8.63
C GLY A 152 9.45 -13.95 -8.91
N GLN A 153 10.26 -13.19 -9.61
CA GLN A 153 9.94 -11.82 -10.01
C GLN A 153 8.81 -11.81 -11.02
N LEU A 154 7.79 -10.97 -10.79
CA LEU A 154 6.80 -10.66 -11.82
C LEU A 154 7.47 -9.80 -12.91
N ALA A 155 7.67 -10.37 -14.09
CA ALA A 155 8.40 -9.74 -15.19
C ALA A 155 7.57 -8.59 -15.80
N LEU A 156 7.46 -7.48 -15.08
CA LEU A 156 6.80 -6.27 -15.56
C LEU A 156 7.52 -5.69 -16.78
N PRO A 157 6.81 -5.06 -17.73
CA PRO A 157 7.43 -4.47 -18.91
C PRO A 157 8.50 -3.45 -18.53
N ASP A 158 9.59 -3.41 -19.31
CA ASP A 158 10.78 -2.58 -19.13
C ASP A 158 11.63 -2.87 -17.88
N ASN A 159 11.19 -3.79 -17.02
CA ASN A 159 11.91 -4.23 -15.81
C ASN A 159 12.46 -3.07 -14.96
N LYS A 160 11.67 -2.02 -14.79
CA LYS A 160 12.02 -0.85 -13.97
C LYS A 160 11.70 -1.09 -12.49
N TRP A 161 12.13 -0.17 -11.66
CA TRP A 161 11.73 -0.10 -10.25
C TRP A 161 10.20 -0.16 -10.11
N ALA A 162 9.71 -1.01 -9.23
CA ALA A 162 8.29 -1.27 -9.05
C ALA A 162 7.98 -1.71 -7.62
N ILE A 163 6.97 -1.09 -7.01
CA ILE A 163 6.45 -1.41 -5.68
C ILE A 163 4.91 -1.38 -5.69
N ASP A 164 4.30 -1.83 -4.61
CA ASP A 164 2.86 -1.66 -4.31
C ASP A 164 1.97 -2.20 -5.44
N GLY A 165 2.16 -3.44 -5.78
CA GLY A 165 1.41 -4.04 -6.88
C GLY A 165 0.12 -4.68 -6.44
N THR A 166 -1.01 -4.28 -7.07
CA THR A 166 -2.37 -4.76 -6.80
C THR A 166 -2.99 -5.45 -8.00
N LEU A 167 -3.88 -6.42 -7.77
CA LEU A 167 -4.54 -7.24 -8.78
C LEU A 167 -6.02 -6.91 -8.89
N LEU A 168 -6.51 -6.76 -10.13
CA LEU A 168 -7.94 -6.73 -10.44
C LEU A 168 -8.32 -7.91 -11.33
N SER A 169 -9.33 -8.67 -10.91
CA SER A 169 -10.04 -9.62 -11.78
C SER A 169 -11.35 -8.97 -12.26
N LEU A 170 -11.45 -8.70 -13.55
CA LEU A 170 -12.60 -8.05 -14.15
C LEU A 170 -12.92 -8.66 -15.51
N ASN A 171 -14.18 -9.04 -15.74
CA ASN A 171 -14.64 -9.59 -17.02
C ASN A 171 -13.75 -10.77 -17.54
N ASN A 172 -13.38 -11.69 -16.65
CA ASN A 172 -12.49 -12.82 -16.91
C ASN A 172 -11.07 -12.41 -17.37
N GLN A 173 -10.65 -11.19 -17.06
CA GLN A 173 -9.30 -10.69 -17.32
C GLN A 173 -8.63 -10.31 -16.01
N LEU A 174 -7.32 -10.50 -15.94
CA LEU A 174 -6.49 -10.06 -14.83
C LEU A 174 -5.71 -8.82 -15.25
N TYR A 175 -5.79 -7.79 -14.42
CA TYR A 175 -5.02 -6.56 -14.53
C TYR A 175 -4.15 -6.41 -13.30
N PHE A 176 -2.95 -5.88 -13.49
CA PHE A 176 -2.02 -5.59 -12.41
C PHE A 176 -1.61 -4.13 -12.49
N ALA A 177 -1.86 -3.37 -11.42
CA ALA A 177 -1.42 -1.99 -11.31
C ALA A 177 -0.33 -1.89 -10.24
N TRP A 178 0.60 -0.96 -10.40
CA TRP A 178 1.73 -0.77 -9.48
C TRP A 178 2.26 0.65 -9.52
N SER A 179 3.03 1.02 -8.51
CA SER A 179 3.85 2.22 -8.49
C SER A 179 5.23 1.96 -9.11
N GLY A 180 5.71 2.85 -9.96
CA GLY A 180 6.98 2.66 -10.64
C GLY A 180 7.66 3.94 -11.09
N TRP A 181 8.96 3.84 -11.40
CA TRP A 181 9.72 4.93 -12.01
C TRP A 181 9.71 4.84 -13.53
N ASP A 182 9.85 6.00 -14.19
CA ASP A 182 10.04 6.08 -15.65
C ASP A 182 11.44 5.63 -16.10
N ASN A 183 12.43 5.75 -15.20
CA ASN A 183 13.85 5.54 -15.48
C ASN A 183 14.52 4.69 -14.40
N ASP A 184 15.83 4.49 -14.47
CA ASP A 184 16.59 3.68 -13.51
C ASP A 184 17.31 4.53 -12.43
N LEU A 185 17.10 5.84 -12.42
CA LEU A 185 17.80 6.77 -11.53
C LEU A 185 16.96 7.25 -10.35
N GLY A 186 15.65 6.95 -10.36
CA GLY A 186 14.70 7.44 -9.37
C GLY A 186 13.93 8.67 -9.87
N GLY A 187 13.20 9.31 -8.98
CA GLY A 187 12.39 10.48 -9.25
C GLY A 187 10.94 10.30 -8.85
N ALA A 188 10.04 10.92 -9.62
CA ALA A 188 8.61 10.78 -9.36
C ALA A 188 8.13 9.34 -9.53
N GLN A 189 7.15 8.96 -8.72
CA GLN A 189 6.47 7.66 -8.80
C GLN A 189 5.14 7.83 -9.56
N TYR A 190 4.91 6.92 -10.49
CA TYR A 190 3.77 6.90 -11.40
C TYR A 190 2.98 5.62 -11.24
N LEU A 191 1.67 5.65 -11.48
CA LEU A 191 0.89 4.42 -11.57
C LEU A 191 0.90 3.87 -12.98
N TYR A 192 1.25 2.59 -13.07
CA TYR A 192 1.21 1.80 -14.28
C TYR A 192 0.20 0.68 -14.16
N ILE A 193 -0.26 0.18 -15.31
CA ILE A 193 -1.13 -0.99 -15.43
C ILE A 193 -0.67 -1.87 -16.59
N SER A 194 -0.80 -3.18 -16.41
CA SER A 194 -0.63 -4.19 -17.47
C SER A 194 -1.65 -5.32 -17.30
N ARG A 195 -1.86 -6.09 -18.36
CA ARG A 195 -2.63 -7.33 -18.29
C ARG A 195 -1.76 -8.48 -17.82
N LEU A 196 -2.34 -9.41 -17.06
CA LEU A 196 -1.74 -10.70 -16.77
C LEU A 196 -2.43 -11.80 -17.60
N THR A 197 -1.68 -12.82 -18.02
CA THR A 197 -2.21 -14.04 -18.64
C THR A 197 -2.59 -15.08 -17.59
N ASN A 198 -1.91 -15.05 -16.46
CA ASN A 198 -2.20 -15.80 -15.24
C ASN A 198 -1.61 -15.01 -14.05
N PRO A 199 -1.86 -15.38 -12.78
CA PRO A 199 -1.45 -14.56 -11.63
C PRO A 199 0.05 -14.27 -11.50
N TYR A 200 0.92 -14.94 -12.19
CA TYR A 200 2.38 -14.71 -12.11
C TYR A 200 3.03 -14.48 -13.48
N THR A 201 2.23 -14.22 -14.54
CA THR A 201 2.76 -13.98 -15.89
C THR A 201 2.10 -12.76 -16.51
N VAL A 202 2.90 -11.76 -16.83
CA VAL A 202 2.45 -10.55 -17.53
C VAL A 202 2.21 -10.87 -19.01
N ALA A 203 1.11 -10.37 -19.56
CA ALA A 203 0.82 -10.45 -20.98
C ALA A 203 1.82 -9.59 -21.77
N THR A 204 2.14 -10.02 -22.99
CA THR A 204 2.97 -9.24 -23.91
C THR A 204 2.34 -7.86 -24.18
N GLY A 205 3.13 -6.81 -24.06
CA GLY A 205 2.71 -5.43 -24.26
C GLY A 205 3.51 -4.43 -23.43
N PRO A 206 3.33 -3.14 -23.66
CA PRO A 206 3.97 -2.12 -22.86
C PRO A 206 3.30 -2.02 -21.47
N ARG A 207 4.02 -1.45 -20.50
CA ARG A 207 3.38 -0.87 -19.31
C ARG A 207 2.63 0.39 -19.72
N VAL A 208 1.43 0.56 -19.22
CA VAL A 208 0.62 1.75 -19.50
C VAL A 208 0.62 2.65 -18.27
N ARG A 209 1.11 3.87 -18.40
CA ARG A 209 1.03 4.86 -17.33
C ARG A 209 -0.37 5.45 -17.29
N ILE A 210 -1.07 5.28 -16.16
CA ILE A 210 -2.45 5.74 -15.94
C ILE A 210 -2.55 6.91 -14.96
N SER A 211 -1.48 7.20 -14.20
CA SER A 211 -1.41 8.38 -13.33
C SER A 211 0.01 8.91 -13.21
N SER A 212 0.11 10.22 -13.13
CA SER A 212 1.31 10.97 -12.76
C SER A 212 0.98 11.89 -11.60
N PRO A 213 1.93 12.26 -10.73
CA PRO A 213 1.67 13.23 -9.66
C PRO A 213 1.57 14.64 -10.26
N ASP A 214 0.38 15.00 -10.76
CA ASP A 214 0.17 16.25 -11.52
C ASP A 214 -0.19 17.41 -10.60
N PHE A 215 -0.99 17.15 -9.56
CA PHE A 215 -1.49 18.16 -8.64
C PHE A 215 -0.49 18.49 -7.52
N SER A 216 -0.58 19.68 -6.94
CA SER A 216 0.29 20.09 -5.83
C SER A 216 0.16 19.23 -4.59
N TRP A 217 -1.04 18.70 -4.33
CA TRP A 217 -1.30 17.80 -3.22
C TRP A 217 -0.72 16.38 -3.41
N GLU A 218 -0.24 16.05 -4.59
CA GLU A 218 0.47 14.79 -4.88
C GLU A 218 2.01 14.93 -4.78
N LYS A 219 2.50 16.13 -4.45
CA LYS A 219 3.94 16.52 -4.56
C LYS A 219 4.55 16.98 -3.23
N GLN A 220 3.88 16.73 -2.11
CA GLN A 220 4.45 17.10 -0.81
C GLN A 220 5.65 16.19 -0.51
N GLY A 221 6.80 16.82 -0.27
CA GLY A 221 8.10 16.13 -0.22
C GLY A 221 8.66 15.90 -1.63
N PHE A 222 8.03 15.04 -2.43
CA PHE A 222 8.24 14.88 -3.87
C PHE A 222 7.01 14.27 -4.53
N GLY A 223 7.02 14.15 -5.86
CA GLY A 223 5.86 13.65 -6.61
C GLY A 223 5.70 12.13 -6.50
N VAL A 224 4.61 11.70 -5.88
CA VAL A 224 4.32 10.28 -5.64
C VAL A 224 2.87 9.96 -5.97
N ASN A 225 2.69 8.89 -6.73
CA ASN A 225 1.47 8.07 -6.78
C ASN A 225 1.86 6.63 -6.51
N GLU A 226 1.40 6.05 -5.39
CA GLU A 226 1.75 4.70 -4.92
C GLU A 226 0.57 4.02 -4.22
N GLY A 227 0.74 2.79 -3.71
CA GLY A 227 -0.29 2.06 -2.99
C GLY A 227 -1.64 2.01 -3.71
N PRO A 228 -1.70 1.64 -5.02
CA PRO A 228 -2.96 1.60 -5.75
C PRO A 228 -3.84 0.43 -5.29
N GLU A 229 -5.14 0.69 -5.10
CA GLU A 229 -6.13 -0.29 -4.68
C GLU A 229 -7.38 -0.23 -5.54
N PHE A 230 -7.80 -1.36 -6.10
CA PHE A 230 -9.01 -1.43 -6.90
C PHE A 230 -10.27 -1.56 -6.03
N LEU A 231 -11.29 -0.79 -6.40
CA LEU A 231 -12.64 -0.89 -5.85
C LEU A 231 -13.63 -0.89 -7.01
N VAL A 232 -14.54 -1.87 -7.04
CA VAL A 232 -15.56 -1.99 -8.09
C VAL A 232 -16.93 -1.77 -7.47
N ASN A 233 -17.71 -0.87 -8.07
CA ASN A 233 -19.10 -0.64 -7.67
C ASN A 233 -20.00 -0.44 -8.90
N GLY A 234 -20.92 -1.38 -9.12
CA GLY A 234 -21.76 -1.40 -10.30
C GLY A 234 -20.95 -1.46 -11.59
N ASN A 235 -21.11 -0.48 -12.46
CA ASN A 235 -20.37 -0.36 -13.71
C ASN A 235 -19.13 0.52 -13.62
N LYS A 236 -18.70 0.92 -12.41
CA LYS A 236 -17.50 1.74 -12.20
C LYS A 236 -16.36 0.92 -11.61
N VAL A 237 -15.16 1.21 -12.07
CA VAL A 237 -13.89 0.75 -11.51
C VAL A 237 -13.18 1.97 -10.96
N PHE A 238 -12.85 1.93 -9.70
CA PHE A 238 -12.03 2.93 -9.04
C PHE A 238 -10.65 2.34 -8.77
N LEU A 239 -9.62 3.14 -8.93
CA LEU A 239 -8.29 2.88 -8.42
C LEU A 239 -7.98 3.98 -7.39
N ILE A 240 -8.02 3.62 -6.12
CA ILE A 240 -7.68 4.50 -5.01
C ILE A 240 -6.19 4.34 -4.78
N TYR A 241 -5.47 5.44 -4.68
CA TYR A 241 -4.00 5.42 -4.59
C TYR A 241 -3.50 6.44 -3.58
N SER A 242 -2.33 6.20 -3.05
CA SER A 242 -1.67 7.13 -2.16
C SER A 242 -0.85 8.15 -2.92
N ALA A 243 -0.81 9.36 -2.40
CA ALA A 243 -0.11 10.48 -3.04
C ALA A 243 0.68 11.32 -2.04
N SER A 244 1.72 11.98 -2.53
CA SER A 244 2.77 12.63 -1.77
C SER A 244 3.73 11.65 -1.11
N PHE A 245 4.87 12.12 -0.63
CA PHE A 245 5.84 11.27 0.07
C PHE A 245 5.33 10.87 1.46
N CYS A 246 5.33 9.58 1.77
CA CYS A 246 4.86 9.02 3.04
C CYS A 246 5.60 9.60 4.27
N GLY A 247 6.80 10.17 4.08
CA GLY A 247 7.55 10.86 5.12
C GLY A 247 6.96 12.21 5.54
N THR A 248 5.91 12.68 4.84
CA THR A 248 5.22 13.93 5.17
C THR A 248 3.91 13.66 5.90
N ASP A 249 3.46 14.61 6.70
CA ASP A 249 2.15 14.56 7.34
C ASP A 249 0.98 14.65 6.35
N LEU A 250 1.28 15.05 5.10
CA LEU A 250 0.31 15.33 4.05
C LEU A 250 0.12 14.18 3.05
N TYR A 251 0.61 12.99 3.37
CA TYR A 251 0.27 11.76 2.64
C TYR A 251 -1.23 11.55 2.64
N ASN A 252 -1.83 11.24 1.50
CA ASN A 252 -3.28 11.24 1.31
C ASN A 252 -3.69 10.29 0.19
N LEU A 253 -5.01 10.09 -0.02
CA LEU A 253 -5.54 9.23 -1.07
C LEU A 253 -6.11 10.06 -2.23
N GLY A 254 -5.71 9.69 -3.44
CA GLY A 254 -6.31 10.10 -4.70
C GLY A 254 -7.21 9.02 -5.30
N GLN A 255 -7.88 9.33 -6.40
CA GLN A 255 -8.79 8.41 -7.09
C GLN A 255 -8.70 8.57 -8.59
N LEU A 256 -8.60 7.44 -9.29
CA LEU A 256 -8.89 7.31 -10.71
C LEU A 256 -10.23 6.57 -10.85
N THR A 257 -11.01 6.94 -11.87
CA THR A 257 -12.30 6.32 -12.17
C THR A 257 -12.39 5.94 -13.63
N ALA A 258 -12.80 4.71 -13.91
CA ALA A 258 -13.12 4.20 -15.24
C ALA A 258 -14.47 3.48 -15.23
N THR A 259 -15.00 3.11 -16.38
CA THR A 259 -16.14 2.18 -16.46
C THR A 259 -15.64 0.75 -16.58
N SER A 260 -16.39 -0.22 -16.06
CA SER A 260 -16.03 -1.65 -16.11
C SER A 260 -16.00 -2.24 -17.53
N THR A 261 -16.53 -1.52 -18.52
CA THR A 261 -16.51 -1.88 -19.93
C THR A 261 -15.45 -1.15 -20.74
N ALA A 262 -14.74 -0.20 -20.13
CA ALA A 262 -13.67 0.54 -20.80
C ALA A 262 -12.42 -0.33 -21.00
N ASN A 263 -11.58 0.08 -21.94
CA ASN A 263 -10.24 -0.47 -22.05
C ASN A 263 -9.36 0.13 -20.93
N LEU A 264 -9.14 -0.61 -19.85
CA LEU A 264 -8.35 -0.14 -18.71
C LEU A 264 -6.86 0.08 -19.05
N LEU A 265 -6.39 -0.44 -20.18
CA LEU A 265 -5.05 -0.20 -20.71
C LEU A 265 -4.96 1.07 -21.58
N ASP A 266 -6.04 1.84 -21.68
CA ASP A 266 -6.04 3.15 -22.32
C ASP A 266 -6.06 4.24 -21.24
N PRO A 267 -5.03 5.09 -21.14
CA PRO A 267 -5.00 6.17 -20.15
C PRO A 267 -6.23 7.10 -20.21
N ILE A 268 -6.81 7.28 -21.41
CA ILE A 268 -7.99 8.16 -21.62
C ILE A 268 -9.24 7.58 -20.91
N SER A 269 -9.26 6.28 -20.66
CA SER A 269 -10.37 5.64 -19.93
C SER A 269 -10.44 6.06 -18.46
N TRP A 270 -9.38 6.64 -17.93
CA TRP A 270 -9.27 7.00 -16.52
C TRP A 270 -9.47 8.50 -16.30
N THR A 271 -10.40 8.84 -15.42
CA THR A 271 -10.60 10.21 -14.94
C THR A 271 -10.04 10.34 -13.53
N LYS A 272 -9.11 11.28 -13.35
CA LYS A 272 -8.47 11.56 -12.06
C LYS A 272 -9.28 12.59 -11.26
N SER A 273 -9.45 12.36 -9.95
CA SER A 273 -10.01 13.36 -9.04
C SER A 273 -9.06 14.54 -8.88
N ALA A 274 -9.58 15.75 -9.00
CA ALA A 274 -8.79 16.98 -8.86
C ALA A 274 -8.33 17.25 -7.42
N ASN A 275 -9.00 16.64 -6.43
CA ASN A 275 -8.71 16.79 -5.01
C ASN A 275 -8.51 15.42 -4.37
N PRO A 276 -7.80 15.34 -3.21
CA PRO A 276 -7.76 14.13 -2.41
C PRO A 276 -9.17 13.66 -2.06
N VAL A 277 -9.38 12.33 -2.05
CA VAL A 277 -10.66 11.73 -1.67
C VAL A 277 -10.68 11.30 -0.20
N PHE A 278 -9.51 11.20 0.42
CA PHE A 278 -9.33 10.91 1.84
C PHE A 278 -7.92 11.33 2.25
N GLY A 279 -7.75 11.95 3.42
CA GLY A 279 -6.42 12.47 3.77
C GLY A 279 -6.31 12.96 5.21
N PRO A 280 -5.14 13.50 5.59
CA PRO A 280 -4.85 13.89 6.96
C PRO A 280 -5.82 14.94 7.48
N ASN A 281 -6.06 14.89 8.79
CA ASN A 281 -6.84 15.88 9.52
C ASN A 281 -6.18 16.13 10.87
N ALA A 282 -5.46 17.23 10.99
CA ALA A 282 -4.75 17.61 12.22
C ALA A 282 -5.72 17.81 13.40
N GLY A 283 -6.94 18.30 13.15
CA GLY A 283 -7.99 18.46 14.18
C GLY A 283 -8.44 17.13 14.77
N ASN A 284 -8.33 16.05 14.00
CA ASN A 284 -8.63 14.68 14.42
C ASN A 284 -7.39 13.90 14.90
N GLY A 285 -6.21 14.51 14.91
CA GLY A 285 -4.95 13.82 15.25
C GLY A 285 -4.63 12.70 14.24
N THR A 286 -4.85 12.96 12.95
CA THR A 286 -4.55 11.99 11.89
C THR A 286 -3.60 12.61 10.87
N TYR A 287 -2.44 11.98 10.70
CA TYR A 287 -1.35 12.46 9.85
C TYR A 287 -0.84 11.31 8.97
N GLY A 288 -0.28 11.63 7.81
CA GLY A 288 0.29 10.62 6.93
C GLY A 288 -0.70 9.50 6.61
N VAL A 289 -1.91 9.85 6.16
CA VAL A 289 -3.03 8.93 5.93
C VAL A 289 -2.96 8.35 4.53
N GLY A 290 -2.86 7.04 4.42
CA GLY A 290 -2.82 6.41 3.10
C GLY A 290 -2.68 4.91 3.12
N HIS A 291 -2.28 4.36 1.98
CA HIS A 291 -2.07 2.94 1.69
C HIS A 291 -3.23 2.10 2.23
N ASN A 292 -4.32 2.17 1.52
CA ASN A 292 -5.60 1.63 1.96
C ASN A 292 -5.86 0.23 1.42
N GLY A 293 -6.79 -0.46 2.06
CA GLY A 293 -7.46 -1.66 1.55
C GLY A 293 -8.95 -1.58 1.82
N PHE A 294 -9.72 -2.50 1.28
CA PHE A 294 -11.17 -2.53 1.44
C PHE A 294 -11.68 -3.88 1.89
N PHE A 295 -12.75 -3.87 2.69
CA PHE A 295 -13.50 -5.08 3.01
C PHE A 295 -14.98 -4.77 3.20
N THR A 296 -15.80 -5.82 3.21
CA THR A 296 -17.22 -5.74 3.56
C THR A 296 -17.48 -6.48 4.86
N SER A 297 -18.47 -6.02 5.63
CA SER A 297 -18.90 -6.72 6.84
C SER A 297 -19.52 -8.09 6.50
N ALA A 298 -19.38 -9.06 7.41
CA ALA A 298 -19.73 -10.45 7.14
C ALA A 298 -21.24 -10.68 6.86
N THR A 299 -22.13 -9.86 7.39
CA THR A 299 -23.58 -10.12 7.34
C THR A 299 -24.42 -9.04 6.65
N SER A 300 -23.96 -7.80 6.56
CA SER A 300 -24.75 -6.69 6.01
C SER A 300 -24.15 -5.98 4.82
N ASN A 301 -23.00 -6.45 4.33
CA ASN A 301 -22.25 -5.84 3.22
C ASN A 301 -21.94 -4.34 3.44
N GLU A 302 -21.74 -3.94 4.70
CA GLU A 302 -21.21 -2.60 5.01
C GLU A 302 -19.81 -2.47 4.42
N ASN A 303 -19.55 -1.35 3.75
CA ASN A 303 -18.24 -1.10 3.15
C ASN A 303 -17.32 -0.47 4.17
N TRP A 304 -16.10 -0.97 4.25
CA TRP A 304 -15.07 -0.51 5.17
C TRP A 304 -13.77 -0.21 4.44
N ILE A 305 -13.15 0.91 4.77
CA ILE A 305 -11.78 1.24 4.39
C ILE A 305 -10.84 0.93 5.55
N VAL A 306 -9.76 0.22 5.24
CA VAL A 306 -8.60 0.02 6.13
C VAL A 306 -7.48 0.90 5.58
N TYR A 307 -6.73 1.54 6.44
CA TYR A 307 -5.64 2.44 6.06
C TYR A 307 -4.62 2.55 7.18
N HIS A 308 -3.43 3.02 6.87
CA HIS A 308 -2.53 3.43 7.94
C HIS A 308 -2.60 4.94 8.20
N ALA A 309 -2.29 5.33 9.43
CA ALA A 309 -2.10 6.73 9.79
C ALA A 309 -1.22 6.86 11.04
N ASN A 310 -0.53 7.99 11.13
CA ASN A 310 0.22 8.42 12.30
C ASN A 310 -0.70 9.16 13.29
N ALA A 311 -0.38 9.07 14.58
CA ALA A 311 -1.13 9.73 15.65
C ALA A 311 -0.62 11.14 15.98
N ALA A 312 0.58 11.48 15.52
CA ALA A 312 1.20 12.79 15.73
C ALA A 312 1.92 13.27 14.46
N ALA A 313 2.06 14.56 14.34
CA ALA A 313 2.82 15.18 13.25
C ALA A 313 4.30 14.78 13.30
N GLY A 314 4.94 14.71 12.14
CA GLY A 314 6.37 14.43 11.98
C GLY A 314 6.80 12.99 12.22
N GLN A 315 5.88 12.03 12.33
CA GLN A 315 6.21 10.61 12.52
C GLN A 315 6.67 9.88 11.25
N GLY A 316 6.35 10.42 10.08
CA GLY A 316 6.86 9.94 8.78
C GLY A 316 6.47 8.50 8.41
N CYS A 317 7.29 7.85 7.57
CA CYS A 317 7.06 6.49 7.05
C CYS A 317 7.46 5.35 8.02
N GLY A 318 7.72 5.62 9.30
CA GLY A 318 8.23 4.62 10.25
C GLY A 318 7.16 3.72 10.86
N ASP A 319 7.56 3.05 11.95
CA ASP A 319 6.74 2.09 12.70
C ASP A 319 5.63 2.76 13.56
N PHE A 320 5.44 4.08 13.44
CA PHE A 320 4.32 4.80 14.07
C PHE A 320 3.01 4.67 13.27
N ARG A 321 3.07 4.18 12.03
CA ARG A 321 1.89 3.95 11.19
C ARG A 321 1.05 2.85 11.78
N SER A 322 -0.12 3.21 12.29
CA SER A 322 -1.10 2.29 12.89
C SER A 322 -2.18 1.90 11.89
N ILE A 323 -2.67 0.65 11.95
CA ILE A 323 -3.83 0.24 11.15
C ILE A 323 -5.10 0.80 11.77
N ARG A 324 -5.87 1.51 10.95
CA ARG A 324 -7.17 2.06 11.29
C ARG A 324 -8.21 1.61 10.28
N MET A 325 -9.48 1.63 10.67
CA MET A 325 -10.58 1.35 9.78
C MET A 325 -11.80 2.22 10.11
N GLN A 326 -12.62 2.50 9.12
CA GLN A 326 -13.91 3.15 9.28
C GLN A 326 -14.87 2.72 8.18
N PRO A 327 -16.21 2.78 8.41
CA PRO A 327 -17.17 2.53 7.35
C PRO A 327 -17.15 3.67 6.32
N PHE A 328 -17.49 3.35 5.09
CA PHE A 328 -17.75 4.34 4.04
C PHE A 328 -19.01 4.00 3.25
N THR A 329 -19.50 4.95 2.49
CA THR A 329 -20.72 4.80 1.68
C THR A 329 -20.41 5.15 0.22
N TYR A 330 -21.37 4.89 -0.65
CA TYR A 330 -21.35 5.39 -2.02
C TYR A 330 -22.33 6.53 -2.18
N ARG A 331 -21.93 7.56 -2.93
CA ARG A 331 -22.81 8.65 -3.37
C ARG A 331 -23.84 8.11 -4.37
N THR A 332 -24.83 8.92 -4.69
CA THR A 332 -25.91 8.55 -5.63
C THR A 332 -25.42 8.20 -7.04
N ASP A 333 -24.26 8.74 -7.43
CA ASP A 333 -23.61 8.41 -8.69
C ASP A 333 -22.72 7.15 -8.62
N GLY A 334 -22.67 6.49 -7.47
CA GLY A 334 -21.87 5.30 -7.21
C GLY A 334 -20.39 5.57 -6.87
N THR A 335 -19.98 6.83 -6.74
CA THR A 335 -18.62 7.19 -6.31
C THR A 335 -18.46 6.94 -4.80
N PRO A 336 -17.33 6.35 -4.33
CA PRO A 336 -17.10 6.15 -2.91
C PRO A 336 -16.98 7.48 -2.16
N ASP A 337 -17.54 7.53 -0.95
CA ASP A 337 -17.43 8.63 -0.01
C ASP A 337 -16.82 8.11 1.28
N PHE A 338 -15.51 8.29 1.42
CA PHE A 338 -14.75 7.80 2.56
C PHE A 338 -14.91 8.68 3.81
N GLY A 339 -15.48 9.88 3.66
CA GLY A 339 -15.57 10.87 4.72
C GLY A 339 -14.21 11.44 5.10
N THR A 340 -13.99 11.63 6.39
CA THR A 340 -12.73 12.15 6.97
C THR A 340 -12.18 11.13 7.96
N PRO A 341 -10.84 10.91 8.05
CA PRO A 341 -10.26 10.04 9.04
C PRO A 341 -10.70 10.41 10.46
N LEU A 342 -11.20 9.42 11.19
CA LEU A 342 -11.80 9.62 12.49
C LEU A 342 -10.73 9.73 13.59
N PRO A 343 -10.96 10.58 14.64
CA PRO A 343 -10.08 10.63 15.80
C PRO A 343 -10.00 9.27 16.52
N LEU A 344 -8.87 8.99 17.15
CA LEU A 344 -8.68 7.75 17.95
C LEU A 344 -9.64 7.66 19.15
N THR A 345 -10.22 8.77 19.56
CA THR A 345 -11.22 8.84 20.65
C THR A 345 -12.61 8.39 20.19
N THR A 346 -12.85 8.30 18.88
CA THR A 346 -14.18 7.92 18.34
C THR A 346 -14.50 6.47 18.66
N VAL A 347 -15.69 6.25 19.20
CA VAL A 347 -16.24 4.90 19.42
C VAL A 347 -17.07 4.51 18.22
N LEU A 348 -16.68 3.45 17.55
CA LEU A 348 -17.35 2.90 16.36
C LEU A 348 -18.14 1.64 16.72
N LYS A 349 -19.21 1.37 15.98
CA LYS A 349 -19.82 0.04 15.95
C LYS A 349 -18.89 -0.92 15.23
N ARG A 350 -18.83 -2.16 15.70
CA ARG A 350 -18.10 -3.22 14.97
C ARG A 350 -18.77 -3.48 13.62
N PRO A 351 -18.01 -3.93 12.61
CA PRO A 351 -18.59 -4.48 11.39
C PRO A 351 -19.67 -5.51 11.71
N SER A 352 -20.77 -5.50 10.98
CA SER A 352 -21.87 -6.43 11.22
C SER A 352 -21.44 -7.89 11.05
N GLY A 353 -21.78 -8.73 12.02
CA GLY A 353 -21.37 -10.14 12.06
C GLY A 353 -20.15 -10.42 12.93
N GLU A 354 -19.60 -9.39 13.59
CA GLU A 354 -18.52 -9.52 14.57
C GLU A 354 -19.02 -9.57 16.02
#